data_b2ff624e3ac7f9ff50a17763f682935a
#
_entry.id   b2ff624e3ac7f9ff50a17763f682935a
#
_cell.length_a   1.000
_cell.length_b   1.000
_cell.length_c   1.000
_cell.angle_alpha   90.00
_cell.angle_beta   90.00
_cell.angle_gamma   90.00
#
_symmetry.space_group_name_H-M   'P 1'
#
loop_
_entity.id
_entity.type
_entity.pdbx_description
1 polymer ?
#
loop_
_entity_poly.entity_id
_entity_poly.type
_entity_poly.pdbx_seq_one_letter_code
_entity_poly.pdbx_strand_id
1 'polypeptide(L)'
;MTKAQRYFMEIKDKRVAFIGTGVSHLELIKLFLSKGIRCVVCDKKTEDEFDELIYEELSAKGCEFSLGEHYLDIIFNCDIVFRTPGMYYNDETITKARKAGVAITSEMETFFDLCPCKIYGVTGSDGKTTTTTLISEMLKAEGKRVHIGGNIGKALLPIVETMSDSDVAVVELSSFQLISMRQSPNVAAITNITPNHLNVHGTMEEYIGAKANLIAHQNGYSRTVLNEDNEETIKLADLVRGMLLTFSLKHPVQTGAYLNDDGMLCYTEKGRTTEIVHKDDIRIPGIHNVANYLTAIAAVWGEVSIQSIVQVAKNFGGVEHRIEFVREIDGVKWYNDSIATSPTRVIAGLNSFNQKLIVIAGGYDKKIPFEPLAEPVNKNVKILILLGATADKIEKAVTESPLYPESGLKIVRVKTLEEAVLTAQKMAEKGDVVTLSPACASFDLYPNFEARGRHFKRLVNEL
;
A
#
# COMPACT_ATOMS: atom_id res chain seq x y z
N MET A 1 -2.52 21.64 -26.61
CA MET A 1 -1.86 21.85 -25.29
C MET A 1 -2.67 21.09 -24.25
N THR A 2 -2.02 20.13 -23.55
CA THR A 2 -2.66 19.33 -22.48
C THR A 2 -2.91 20.20 -21.23
N LYS A 3 -3.74 19.70 -20.27
CA LYS A 3 -3.92 20.35 -18.98
C LYS A 3 -2.58 20.53 -18.24
N ALA A 4 -1.72 19.50 -18.26
CA ALA A 4 -0.40 19.54 -17.63
C ALA A 4 0.50 20.60 -18.26
N GLN A 5 0.58 20.69 -19.60
CA GLN A 5 1.36 21.72 -20.27
C GLN A 5 0.89 23.14 -19.90
N ARG A 6 -0.43 23.36 -19.82
CA ARG A 6 -1.02 24.63 -19.41
C ARG A 6 -0.62 24.97 -17.97
N TYR A 7 -0.78 24.02 -17.05
CA TYR A 7 -0.41 24.19 -15.64
C TYR A 7 1.05 24.62 -15.47
N PHE A 8 2.01 23.92 -16.11
CA PHE A 8 3.43 24.27 -16.02
C PHE A 8 3.75 25.65 -16.64
N MET A 9 3.00 26.08 -17.64
CA MET A 9 3.13 27.46 -18.18
C MET A 9 2.62 28.52 -17.20
N GLU A 10 1.48 28.26 -16.55
CA GLU A 10 0.84 29.19 -15.60
C GLU A 10 1.68 29.38 -14.32
N ILE A 11 2.41 28.34 -13.89
CA ILE A 11 3.25 28.42 -12.69
C ILE A 11 4.72 28.74 -12.96
N LYS A 12 5.11 29.02 -14.20
CA LYS A 12 6.52 29.21 -14.59
C LYS A 12 7.24 30.29 -13.78
N ASP A 13 6.56 31.39 -13.50
CA ASP A 13 7.14 32.52 -12.75
C ASP A 13 6.86 32.43 -11.22
N LYS A 14 6.24 31.35 -10.79
CA LYS A 14 5.90 31.12 -9.38
C LYS A 14 7.08 30.58 -8.60
N ARG A 15 7.09 30.87 -7.30
CA ARG A 15 8.01 30.26 -6.34
C ARG A 15 7.31 29.11 -5.62
N VAL A 16 7.84 27.90 -5.77
CA VAL A 16 7.20 26.67 -5.32
C VAL A 16 8.04 26.02 -4.22
N ALA A 17 7.45 25.83 -3.04
CA ALA A 17 8.09 25.12 -1.95
C ALA A 17 7.63 23.65 -1.91
N PHE A 18 8.57 22.76 -1.57
CA PHE A 18 8.36 21.34 -1.36
C PHE A 18 8.74 20.98 0.06
N ILE A 19 7.81 20.47 0.87
CA ILE A 19 8.09 20.04 2.23
C ILE A 19 8.58 18.61 2.20
N GLY A 20 9.89 18.43 2.46
CA GLY A 20 10.60 17.14 2.40
C GLY A 20 10.97 16.70 0.98
N THR A 21 11.99 15.84 0.89
CA THR A 21 12.52 15.24 -0.34
C THR A 21 12.21 13.74 -0.44
N GLY A 22 11.13 13.29 0.20
CA GLY A 22 10.70 11.88 0.13
C GLY A 22 10.33 11.42 -1.28
N VAL A 23 9.98 10.14 -1.41
CA VAL A 23 9.70 9.45 -2.68
C VAL A 23 8.75 10.21 -3.60
N SER A 24 7.75 10.91 -3.03
CA SER A 24 6.77 11.68 -3.82
C SER A 24 7.31 13.00 -4.36
N HIS A 25 8.31 13.61 -3.73
CA HIS A 25 8.74 14.97 -4.06
C HIS A 25 10.05 15.04 -4.86
N LEU A 26 11.01 14.14 -4.65
CA LEU A 26 12.33 14.26 -5.28
C LEU A 26 12.24 14.37 -6.82
N GLU A 27 11.55 13.44 -7.46
CA GLU A 27 11.40 13.46 -8.92
C GLU A 27 10.52 14.64 -9.39
N LEU A 28 9.58 15.08 -8.56
CA LEU A 28 8.74 16.24 -8.84
C LEU A 28 9.56 17.54 -8.81
N ILE A 29 10.43 17.71 -7.80
CA ILE A 29 11.35 18.85 -7.71
C ILE A 29 12.24 18.89 -8.95
N LYS A 30 12.83 17.76 -9.36
CA LYS A 30 13.64 17.66 -10.56
C LYS A 30 12.86 18.07 -11.83
N LEU A 31 11.61 17.63 -11.95
CA LEU A 31 10.74 18.05 -13.06
C LEU A 31 10.50 19.56 -13.05
N PHE A 32 10.15 20.14 -11.90
CA PHE A 32 9.87 21.58 -11.80
C PHE A 32 11.10 22.42 -12.15
N LEU A 33 12.27 22.03 -11.62
CA LEU A 33 13.54 22.68 -11.97
C LEU A 33 13.86 22.58 -13.47
N SER A 34 13.60 21.42 -14.10
CA SER A 34 13.80 21.24 -15.55
C SER A 34 12.87 22.11 -16.40
N LYS A 35 11.72 22.54 -15.85
CA LYS A 35 10.78 23.49 -16.47
C LYS A 35 11.17 24.96 -16.21
N GLY A 36 12.25 25.20 -15.45
CA GLY A 36 12.70 26.54 -15.09
C GLY A 36 11.85 27.22 -14.00
N ILE A 37 11.12 26.43 -13.19
CA ILE A 37 10.33 26.92 -12.07
C ILE A 37 11.24 27.06 -10.84
N ARG A 38 11.10 28.17 -10.10
CA ARG A 38 11.87 28.41 -8.86
C ARG A 38 11.39 27.50 -7.73
N CYS A 39 12.25 26.59 -7.29
CA CYS A 39 11.93 25.60 -6.26
C CYS A 39 12.68 25.89 -4.96
N VAL A 40 12.00 25.64 -3.84
CA VAL A 40 12.56 25.68 -2.49
C VAL A 40 12.27 24.33 -1.83
N VAL A 41 13.29 23.65 -1.33
CA VAL A 41 13.16 22.47 -0.48
C VAL A 41 13.12 22.90 0.98
N CYS A 42 12.07 22.50 1.70
CA CYS A 42 11.89 22.76 3.12
C CYS A 42 12.00 21.43 3.88
N ASP A 43 13.03 21.24 4.72
CA ASP A 43 13.21 20.04 5.51
C ASP A 43 13.67 20.36 6.93
N LYS A 44 13.14 19.62 7.92
CA LYS A 44 13.52 19.77 9.34
C LYS A 44 14.96 19.32 9.65
N LYS A 45 15.56 18.54 8.76
CA LYS A 45 16.96 18.14 8.86
C LYS A 45 17.85 19.37 8.72
N THR A 46 18.93 19.40 9.48
CA THR A 46 20.01 20.37 9.27
C THR A 46 20.79 20.06 8.00
N GLU A 47 21.65 20.97 7.55
CA GLU A 47 22.48 20.77 6.36
C GLU A 47 23.37 19.53 6.50
N ASP A 48 23.95 19.30 7.68
CA ASP A 48 24.80 18.15 7.99
C ASP A 48 24.03 16.81 8.03
N GLU A 49 22.72 16.85 8.26
CA GLU A 49 21.85 15.67 8.30
C GLU A 49 21.18 15.39 6.95
N PHE A 50 21.20 16.35 6.05
CA PHE A 50 20.59 16.22 4.74
C PHE A 50 21.45 15.33 3.84
N ASP A 51 20.82 14.61 2.91
CA ASP A 51 21.55 13.76 1.96
C ASP A 51 22.41 14.64 1.02
N GLU A 52 23.73 14.50 1.12
CA GLU A 52 24.70 15.31 0.40
C GLU A 52 24.54 15.22 -1.12
N LEU A 53 24.29 14.02 -1.65
CA LEU A 53 24.11 13.81 -3.09
C LEU A 53 22.86 14.48 -3.62
N ILE A 54 21.77 14.44 -2.85
CA ILE A 54 20.52 15.13 -3.20
C ILE A 54 20.70 16.63 -3.11
N TYR A 55 21.38 17.12 -2.07
CA TYR A 55 21.66 18.54 -1.89
C TYR A 55 22.49 19.11 -3.06
N GLU A 56 23.59 18.45 -3.40
CA GLU A 56 24.45 18.85 -4.52
C GLU A 56 23.71 18.81 -5.86
N GLU A 57 22.97 17.73 -6.14
CA GLU A 57 22.23 17.58 -7.39
C GLU A 57 21.19 18.70 -7.58
N LEU A 58 20.41 19.01 -6.54
CA LEU A 58 19.35 20.00 -6.61
C LEU A 58 19.89 21.43 -6.59
N SER A 59 20.95 21.70 -5.78
CA SER A 59 21.64 23.01 -5.74
C SER A 59 22.26 23.37 -7.09
N ALA A 60 22.90 22.41 -7.76
CA ALA A 60 23.46 22.60 -9.10
C ALA A 60 22.40 22.97 -10.15
N LYS A 61 21.13 22.62 -9.90
CA LYS A 61 19.98 22.98 -10.76
C LYS A 61 19.26 24.25 -10.32
N GLY A 62 19.82 24.98 -9.33
CA GLY A 62 19.28 26.24 -8.81
C GLY A 62 18.13 26.10 -7.81
N CYS A 63 18.01 24.96 -7.13
CA CYS A 63 17.08 24.81 -6.01
C CYS A 63 17.56 25.56 -4.77
N GLU A 64 16.65 26.28 -4.12
CA GLU A 64 16.88 26.89 -2.82
C GLU A 64 16.58 25.87 -1.70
N PHE A 65 17.20 26.04 -0.53
CA PHE A 65 16.97 25.18 0.64
C PHE A 65 16.62 26.01 1.88
N SER A 66 15.66 25.53 2.66
CA SER A 66 15.31 26.03 3.99
C SER A 66 15.31 24.82 4.92
N LEU A 67 16.38 24.69 5.72
CA LEU A 67 16.68 23.50 6.52
C LEU A 67 16.68 23.81 8.03
N GLY A 68 16.49 22.78 8.86
CA GLY A 68 16.57 22.85 10.31
C GLY A 68 15.29 23.38 10.98
N GLU A 69 15.42 23.98 12.14
CA GLU A 69 14.29 24.34 13.03
C GLU A 69 13.26 25.27 12.38
N HIS A 70 13.72 26.23 11.58
CA HIS A 70 12.89 27.27 10.95
C HIS A 70 12.55 26.97 9.48
N TYR A 71 12.62 25.70 9.06
CA TYR A 71 12.48 25.30 7.67
C TYR A 71 11.14 25.70 7.00
N LEU A 72 10.10 25.97 7.77
CA LEU A 72 8.79 26.38 7.25
C LEU A 72 8.61 27.91 7.14
N ASP A 73 9.53 28.74 7.67
CA ASP A 73 9.33 30.19 7.64
C ASP A 73 9.30 30.73 6.20
N ILE A 74 10.03 30.10 5.31
CA ILE A 74 10.14 30.49 3.90
C ILE A 74 8.83 30.31 3.12
N ILE A 75 7.91 29.41 3.57
CA ILE A 75 6.70 29.09 2.82
C ILE A 75 5.75 30.28 2.66
N PHE A 76 5.81 31.26 3.59
CA PHE A 76 5.02 32.50 3.52
C PHE A 76 5.46 33.42 2.34
N ASN A 77 6.63 33.19 1.80
CA ASN A 77 7.20 33.91 0.64
C ASN A 77 7.12 33.06 -0.65
N CYS A 78 6.33 31.97 -0.64
CA CYS A 78 6.10 31.12 -1.79
C CYS A 78 4.66 31.28 -2.31
N ASP A 79 4.46 31.08 -3.59
CA ASP A 79 3.13 31.11 -4.20
C ASP A 79 2.39 29.78 -3.98
N ILE A 80 3.14 28.66 -4.05
CA ILE A 80 2.61 27.29 -3.98
C ILE A 80 3.48 26.48 -3.04
N VAL A 81 2.85 25.64 -2.23
CA VAL A 81 3.53 24.71 -1.33
C VAL A 81 3.00 23.30 -1.55
N PHE A 82 3.89 22.40 -1.92
CA PHE A 82 3.61 20.97 -1.98
C PHE A 82 3.85 20.32 -0.61
N ARG A 83 2.77 19.89 0.00
CA ARG A 83 2.78 19.21 1.31
C ARG A 83 3.03 17.72 1.13
N THR A 84 3.94 17.15 1.93
CA THR A 84 4.06 15.68 2.05
C THR A 84 2.90 15.10 2.87
N PRO A 85 2.45 13.86 2.59
CA PRO A 85 1.44 13.20 3.42
C PRO A 85 1.83 13.07 4.91
N GLY A 86 3.13 13.01 5.21
CA GLY A 86 3.64 12.97 6.58
C GLY A 86 3.44 14.27 7.39
N MET A 87 3.15 15.39 6.74
CA MET A 87 2.79 16.63 7.40
C MET A 87 1.27 16.75 7.51
N TYR A 88 0.78 16.91 8.73
CA TYR A 88 -0.66 17.03 8.98
C TYR A 88 -1.25 18.27 8.29
N TYR A 89 -2.38 18.09 7.59
CA TYR A 89 -3.00 19.15 6.78
C TYR A 89 -3.46 20.35 7.63
N ASN A 90 -3.87 20.10 8.87
CA ASN A 90 -4.29 21.14 9.81
C ASN A 90 -3.17 21.58 10.74
N ASP A 91 -1.90 21.31 10.42
CA ASP A 91 -0.75 21.91 11.10
C ASP A 91 -0.91 23.43 11.19
N GLU A 92 -0.48 24.02 12.32
CA GLU A 92 -0.68 25.43 12.60
C GLU A 92 -0.01 26.33 11.57
N THR A 93 1.23 26.01 11.18
CA THR A 93 2.01 26.79 10.18
C THR A 93 1.38 26.70 8.79
N ILE A 94 0.97 25.49 8.38
CA ILE A 94 0.28 25.25 7.11
C ILE A 94 -1.05 26.00 7.08
N THR A 95 -1.78 26.00 8.19
CA THR A 95 -3.06 26.73 8.32
C THR A 95 -2.86 28.24 8.24
N LYS A 96 -1.81 28.78 8.86
CA LYS A 96 -1.47 30.21 8.77
C LYS A 96 -1.06 30.60 7.34
N ALA A 97 -0.22 29.79 6.67
CA ALA A 97 0.20 30.05 5.29
C ALA A 97 -1.01 30.05 4.34
N ARG A 98 -1.91 29.09 4.48
CA ARG A 98 -3.16 29.03 3.69
C ARG A 98 -4.05 30.27 3.91
N LYS A 99 -4.18 30.74 5.15
CA LYS A 99 -4.93 31.97 5.47
C LYS A 99 -4.24 33.24 4.93
N ALA A 100 -2.92 33.19 4.77
CA ALA A 100 -2.14 34.28 4.14
C ALA A 100 -2.20 34.27 2.60
N GLY A 101 -2.93 33.31 1.99
CA GLY A 101 -3.12 33.25 0.55
C GLY A 101 -2.12 32.36 -0.21
N VAL A 102 -1.27 31.61 0.51
CA VAL A 102 -0.39 30.62 -0.10
C VAL A 102 -1.19 29.42 -0.57
N ALA A 103 -1.02 29.00 -1.82
CA ALA A 103 -1.68 27.81 -2.34
C ALA A 103 -1.03 26.54 -1.78
N ILE A 104 -1.74 25.83 -0.90
CA ILE A 104 -1.28 24.56 -0.33
C ILE A 104 -1.88 23.41 -1.12
N THR A 105 -1.04 22.55 -1.65
CA THR A 105 -1.43 21.37 -2.44
C THR A 105 -0.57 20.14 -2.07
N SER A 106 -0.80 19.04 -2.76
CA SER A 106 0.03 17.84 -2.70
C SER A 106 0.26 17.28 -4.10
N GLU A 107 1.19 16.35 -4.22
CA GLU A 107 1.47 15.64 -5.47
C GLU A 107 0.20 14.98 -6.03
N MET A 108 -0.59 14.29 -5.18
CA MET A 108 -1.81 13.61 -5.58
C MET A 108 -2.94 14.58 -5.97
N GLU A 109 -3.16 15.68 -5.24
CA GLU A 109 -4.17 16.68 -5.60
C GLU A 109 -3.88 17.25 -6.98
N THR A 110 -2.63 17.67 -7.22
CA THR A 110 -2.21 18.19 -8.53
C THR A 110 -2.27 17.13 -9.62
N PHE A 111 -1.89 15.89 -9.32
CA PHE A 111 -2.03 14.78 -10.27
C PHE A 111 -3.49 14.56 -10.70
N PHE A 112 -4.45 14.55 -9.77
CA PHE A 112 -5.87 14.38 -10.10
C PHE A 112 -6.41 15.50 -11.00
N ASP A 113 -5.97 16.73 -10.80
CA ASP A 113 -6.37 17.87 -11.64
C ASP A 113 -5.81 17.77 -13.06
N LEU A 114 -4.61 17.21 -13.22
CA LEU A 114 -3.88 17.20 -14.49
C LEU A 114 -3.99 15.89 -15.27
N CYS A 115 -4.35 14.80 -14.62
CA CYS A 115 -4.43 13.47 -15.22
C CYS A 115 -5.42 13.46 -16.41
N PRO A 116 -4.98 13.04 -17.61
CA PRO A 116 -5.85 13.00 -18.78
C PRO A 116 -6.73 11.74 -18.83
N CYS A 117 -6.34 10.69 -18.13
CA CYS A 117 -6.95 9.37 -18.23
C CYS A 117 -7.89 9.06 -17.05
N LYS A 118 -8.61 7.95 -17.18
CA LYS A 118 -9.48 7.43 -16.13
C LYS A 118 -8.70 7.03 -14.89
N ILE A 119 -9.17 7.46 -13.72
CA ILE A 119 -8.56 7.18 -12.43
C ILE A 119 -9.41 6.18 -11.65
N TYR A 120 -8.78 5.09 -11.19
CA TYR A 120 -9.28 4.19 -10.16
C TYR A 120 -8.59 4.52 -8.85
N GLY A 121 -9.33 4.87 -7.82
CA GLY A 121 -8.81 5.21 -6.50
C GLY A 121 -9.23 4.16 -5.46
N VAL A 122 -8.27 3.68 -4.68
CA VAL A 122 -8.52 2.69 -3.62
C VAL A 122 -8.07 3.24 -2.27
N THR A 123 -8.95 3.17 -1.28
CA THR A 123 -8.63 3.42 0.12
C THR A 123 -9.23 2.36 1.04
N GLY A 124 -8.94 2.44 2.32
CA GLY A 124 -9.42 1.57 3.37
C GLY A 124 -8.43 1.51 4.53
N SER A 125 -8.76 0.79 5.59
CA SER A 125 -7.81 0.49 6.65
C SER A 125 -6.85 -0.61 6.20
N ASP A 126 -7.36 -1.71 5.66
CA ASP A 126 -6.62 -2.87 5.17
C ASP A 126 -6.99 -3.20 3.72
N GLY A 127 -6.18 -4.03 3.04
CA GLY A 127 -6.44 -4.51 1.68
C GLY A 127 -6.14 -3.54 0.54
N LYS A 128 -5.85 -2.26 0.81
CA LYS A 128 -5.58 -1.22 -0.21
C LYS A 128 -4.60 -1.66 -1.28
N THR A 129 -3.39 -2.04 -0.86
CA THR A 129 -2.29 -2.37 -1.78
C THR A 129 -2.63 -3.55 -2.66
N THR A 130 -3.18 -4.61 -2.08
CA THR A 130 -3.59 -5.80 -2.83
C THR A 130 -4.70 -5.47 -3.83
N THR A 131 -5.74 -4.75 -3.40
CA THR A 131 -6.85 -4.34 -4.28
C THR A 131 -6.38 -3.42 -5.41
N THR A 132 -5.53 -2.43 -5.11
CA THR A 132 -4.94 -1.54 -6.12
C THR A 132 -4.13 -2.33 -7.16
N THR A 133 -3.32 -3.28 -6.69
CA THR A 133 -2.53 -4.14 -7.58
C THR A 133 -3.42 -5.07 -8.40
N LEU A 134 -4.45 -5.68 -7.80
CA LEU A 134 -5.40 -6.55 -8.53
C LEU A 134 -6.14 -5.79 -9.63
N ILE A 135 -6.65 -4.59 -9.37
CA ILE A 135 -7.27 -3.72 -10.38
C ILE A 135 -6.28 -3.45 -11.51
N SER A 136 -5.03 -3.11 -11.15
CA SER A 136 -3.97 -2.85 -12.13
C SER A 136 -3.67 -4.06 -13.00
N GLU A 137 -3.52 -5.26 -12.40
CA GLU A 137 -3.20 -6.49 -13.13
C GLU A 137 -4.37 -6.95 -14.03
N MET A 138 -5.62 -6.81 -13.56
CA MET A 138 -6.81 -7.10 -14.36
C MET A 138 -6.91 -6.17 -15.59
N LEU A 139 -6.66 -4.87 -15.42
CA LEU A 139 -6.65 -3.91 -16.53
C LEU A 139 -5.47 -4.14 -17.50
N LYS A 140 -4.30 -4.54 -17.00
CA LYS A 140 -3.16 -4.93 -17.85
C LYS A 140 -3.45 -6.20 -18.63
N ALA A 141 -4.06 -7.21 -18.00
CA ALA A 141 -4.47 -8.45 -18.67
C ALA A 141 -5.48 -8.18 -19.81
N GLU A 142 -6.28 -7.12 -19.71
CA GLU A 142 -7.17 -6.64 -20.76
C GLU A 142 -6.46 -5.75 -21.80
N GLY A 143 -5.14 -5.59 -21.71
CA GLY A 143 -4.34 -4.84 -22.68
C GLY A 143 -4.29 -3.33 -22.45
N LYS A 144 -4.72 -2.82 -21.28
CA LYS A 144 -4.63 -1.39 -20.95
C LYS A 144 -3.21 -1.01 -20.55
N ARG A 145 -2.78 0.20 -20.91
CA ARG A 145 -1.58 0.81 -20.36
C ARG A 145 -1.93 1.41 -18.99
N VAL A 146 -1.38 0.82 -17.92
CA VAL A 146 -1.73 1.14 -16.54
C VAL A 146 -0.58 1.85 -15.84
N HIS A 147 -0.87 2.98 -15.21
CA HIS A 147 0.02 3.72 -14.32
C HIS A 147 -0.41 3.51 -12.87
N ILE A 148 0.46 2.92 -12.06
CA ILE A 148 0.18 2.63 -10.65
C ILE A 148 0.97 3.57 -9.74
N GLY A 149 0.33 4.14 -8.71
CA GLY A 149 1.00 5.05 -7.79
C GLY A 149 0.17 5.45 -6.57
N GLY A 150 0.48 6.60 -5.99
CA GLY A 150 -0.12 7.11 -4.77
C GLY A 150 0.68 6.75 -3.53
N ASN A 151 0.05 6.08 -2.56
CA ASN A 151 0.74 5.62 -1.33
C ASN A 151 1.68 4.42 -1.58
N ILE A 152 1.71 3.91 -2.79
CA ILE A 152 2.58 2.83 -3.27
C ILE A 152 3.20 3.21 -4.62
N GLY A 153 4.26 2.51 -5.00
CA GLY A 153 4.89 2.71 -6.30
C GLY A 153 5.63 4.04 -6.41
N LYS A 154 5.54 4.65 -7.59
CA LYS A 154 6.20 5.92 -7.92
C LYS A 154 5.21 7.08 -7.91
N ALA A 155 5.71 8.29 -7.68
CA ALA A 155 4.93 9.50 -7.89
C ALA A 155 4.44 9.58 -9.35
N LEU A 156 3.18 9.95 -9.55
CA LEU A 156 2.55 9.97 -10.89
C LEU A 156 2.58 11.35 -11.54
N LEU A 157 2.61 12.41 -10.77
CA LEU A 157 2.67 13.77 -11.31
C LEU A 157 3.92 14.01 -12.19
N PRO A 158 5.12 13.49 -11.85
CA PRO A 158 6.29 13.64 -12.71
C PRO A 158 6.14 13.08 -14.13
N ILE A 159 5.26 12.10 -14.32
CA ILE A 159 5.05 11.43 -15.62
C ILE A 159 3.72 11.81 -16.29
N VAL A 160 2.95 12.75 -15.73
CA VAL A 160 1.60 13.08 -16.19
C VAL A 160 1.57 13.56 -17.66
N GLU A 161 2.62 14.23 -18.14
CA GLU A 161 2.71 14.67 -19.55
C GLU A 161 2.92 13.50 -20.54
N THR A 162 3.33 12.32 -20.05
CA THR A 162 3.51 11.11 -20.88
C THR A 162 2.27 10.22 -20.94
N MET A 163 1.22 10.58 -20.19
CA MET A 163 -0.03 9.85 -20.15
C MET A 163 -0.97 10.32 -21.24
N SER A 164 -1.75 9.39 -21.77
CA SER A 164 -2.82 9.65 -22.76
C SER A 164 -4.21 9.39 -22.14
N ASP A 165 -5.25 9.85 -22.79
CA ASP A 165 -6.65 9.62 -22.39
C ASP A 165 -7.09 8.15 -22.49
N SER A 166 -6.39 7.34 -23.31
CA SER A 166 -6.59 5.91 -23.44
C SER A 166 -5.91 5.08 -22.35
N ASP A 167 -4.97 5.67 -21.58
CA ASP A 167 -4.30 5.03 -20.46
C ASP A 167 -5.27 4.92 -19.25
N VAL A 168 -4.82 4.29 -18.19
CA VAL A 168 -5.53 4.19 -16.92
C VAL A 168 -4.57 4.46 -15.77
N ALA A 169 -4.98 5.26 -14.79
CA ALA A 169 -4.28 5.42 -13.54
C ALA A 169 -4.98 4.63 -12.43
N VAL A 170 -4.22 3.85 -11.66
CA VAL A 170 -4.72 3.12 -10.48
C VAL A 170 -3.94 3.59 -9.28
N VAL A 171 -4.62 4.23 -8.32
CA VAL A 171 -3.95 4.91 -7.20
C VAL A 171 -4.40 4.36 -5.85
N GLU A 172 -3.43 4.01 -5.01
CA GLU A 172 -3.68 3.78 -3.59
C GLU A 172 -3.65 5.10 -2.84
N LEU A 173 -4.67 5.37 -2.02
CA LEU A 173 -4.77 6.62 -1.26
C LEU A 173 -4.88 6.35 0.24
N SER A 174 -3.97 6.95 1.00
CA SER A 174 -4.02 6.98 2.47
C SER A 174 -4.99 8.04 2.96
N SER A 175 -5.43 7.94 4.23
CA SER A 175 -6.23 8.99 4.86
C SER A 175 -5.48 10.33 4.95
N PHE A 176 -4.14 10.29 5.08
CA PHE A 176 -3.28 11.49 5.12
C PHE A 176 -3.20 12.23 3.77
N GLN A 177 -3.35 11.52 2.67
CA GLN A 177 -3.49 12.14 1.35
C GLN A 177 -4.90 12.67 1.16
N LEU A 178 -5.90 11.86 1.47
CA LEU A 178 -7.31 12.18 1.25
C LEU A 178 -7.84 13.34 2.09
N ILE A 179 -7.30 13.61 3.28
CA ILE A 179 -7.80 14.65 4.19
C ILE A 179 -7.89 16.04 3.54
N SER A 180 -6.97 16.36 2.63
CA SER A 180 -6.96 17.65 1.92
C SER A 180 -7.61 17.59 0.54
N MET A 181 -7.75 16.40 -0.05
CA MET A 181 -8.23 16.25 -1.43
C MET A 181 -9.66 16.75 -1.60
N ARG A 182 -9.90 17.45 -2.70
CA ARG A 182 -11.21 17.92 -3.16
C ARG A 182 -11.55 17.40 -4.55
N GLN A 183 -10.78 16.42 -5.01
CA GLN A 183 -10.98 15.66 -6.23
C GLN A 183 -11.27 14.20 -5.87
N SER A 184 -12.09 13.54 -6.64
CA SER A 184 -12.40 12.11 -6.50
C SER A 184 -12.15 11.38 -7.82
N PRO A 185 -11.78 10.09 -7.78
CA PRO A 185 -11.53 9.30 -8.98
C PRO A 185 -12.83 8.97 -9.74
N ASN A 186 -12.70 8.53 -10.99
CA ASN A 186 -13.83 8.04 -11.78
C ASN A 186 -14.42 6.77 -11.18
N VAL A 187 -13.56 5.88 -10.64
CA VAL A 187 -13.95 4.68 -9.92
C VAL A 187 -13.28 4.70 -8.56
N ALA A 188 -14.06 4.71 -7.50
CA ALA A 188 -13.60 4.68 -6.12
C ALA A 188 -13.89 3.33 -5.48
N ALA A 189 -12.97 2.81 -4.67
CA ALA A 189 -13.18 1.60 -3.87
C ALA A 189 -12.72 1.83 -2.42
N ILE A 190 -13.60 1.51 -1.47
CA ILE A 190 -13.29 1.55 -0.03
C ILE A 190 -13.41 0.12 0.49
N THR A 191 -12.26 -0.49 0.84
CA THR A 191 -12.18 -1.90 1.20
C THR A 191 -12.79 -2.19 2.57
N ASN A 192 -12.44 -1.39 3.57
CA ASN A 192 -12.96 -1.43 4.95
C ASN A 192 -12.53 -0.17 5.71
N ILE A 193 -13.24 0.12 6.78
CA ILE A 193 -12.85 1.15 7.75
C ILE A 193 -12.89 0.55 9.15
N THR A 194 -11.73 0.45 9.79
CA THR A 194 -11.52 0.00 11.16
C THR A 194 -10.60 0.97 11.89
N PRO A 195 -10.67 1.11 13.22
CA PRO A 195 -9.84 2.06 13.97
C PRO A 195 -8.35 1.92 13.63
N ASN A 196 -7.75 2.99 13.12
CA ASN A 196 -6.33 3.05 12.77
C ASN A 196 -5.89 4.52 12.73
N HIS A 197 -4.61 4.79 13.01
CA HIS A 197 -4.01 6.13 12.95
C HIS A 197 -4.72 7.20 13.82
N LEU A 198 -5.43 6.81 14.88
CA LEU A 198 -6.15 7.76 15.77
C LEU A 198 -5.20 8.65 16.57
N ASN A 199 -3.94 8.25 16.71
CA ASN A 199 -2.89 9.09 17.29
C ASN A 199 -2.57 10.34 16.43
N VAL A 200 -2.98 10.37 15.17
CA VAL A 200 -2.77 11.50 14.26
C VAL A 200 -4.09 12.19 13.92
N HIS A 201 -5.12 11.41 13.55
CA HIS A 201 -6.45 11.98 13.24
C HIS A 201 -7.23 12.46 14.48
N GLY A 202 -6.83 12.01 15.69
CA GLY A 202 -7.53 12.39 16.92
C GLY A 202 -8.83 11.63 17.14
N THR A 203 -9.71 11.54 16.15
CA THR A 203 -11.02 10.88 16.28
C THR A 203 -11.29 9.93 15.10
N MET A 204 -12.24 9.00 15.33
CA MET A 204 -12.70 8.09 14.28
C MET A 204 -13.47 8.84 13.19
N GLU A 205 -14.22 9.87 13.55
CA GLU A 205 -14.99 10.73 12.64
C GLU A 205 -14.06 11.43 11.64
N GLU A 206 -12.93 11.97 12.10
CA GLU A 206 -11.95 12.60 11.22
C GLU A 206 -11.33 11.57 10.27
N TYR A 207 -11.00 10.38 10.78
CA TYR A 207 -10.45 9.29 9.96
C TYR A 207 -11.42 8.82 8.87
N ILE A 208 -12.71 8.65 9.21
CA ILE A 208 -13.78 8.31 8.27
C ILE A 208 -13.97 9.46 7.28
N GLY A 209 -14.08 10.69 7.76
CA GLY A 209 -14.24 11.89 6.94
C GLY A 209 -13.11 12.08 5.93
N ALA A 210 -11.86 11.82 6.34
CA ALA A 210 -10.72 11.84 5.43
C ALA A 210 -10.89 10.82 4.30
N LYS A 211 -11.29 9.58 4.60
CA LYS A 211 -11.52 8.54 3.57
C LYS A 211 -12.74 8.83 2.69
N ALA A 212 -13.78 9.44 3.25
CA ALA A 212 -14.99 9.83 2.52
C ALA A 212 -14.70 10.84 1.39
N ASN A 213 -13.60 11.62 1.49
CA ASN A 213 -13.18 12.51 0.40
C ASN A 213 -12.86 11.75 -0.90
N LEU A 214 -12.59 10.43 -0.85
CA LEU A 214 -12.43 9.63 -2.06
C LEU A 214 -13.69 9.65 -2.93
N ILE A 215 -14.87 9.78 -2.33
CA ILE A 215 -16.17 9.70 -3.02
C ILE A 215 -16.95 11.02 -2.99
N ALA A 216 -16.67 11.90 -2.02
CA ALA A 216 -17.45 13.11 -1.76
C ALA A 216 -17.52 14.09 -2.94
N HIS A 217 -16.53 14.06 -3.83
CA HIS A 217 -16.43 14.95 -4.99
C HIS A 217 -16.70 14.24 -6.33
N GLN A 218 -17.21 13.02 -6.30
CA GLN A 218 -17.63 12.29 -7.48
C GLN A 218 -18.89 12.92 -8.14
N ASN A 219 -19.09 12.64 -9.42
CA ASN A 219 -20.26 13.06 -10.17
C ASN A 219 -21.16 11.86 -10.52
N GLY A 220 -22.28 12.11 -11.21
CA GLY A 220 -23.26 11.07 -11.58
C GLY A 220 -22.77 9.99 -12.55
N TYR A 221 -21.61 10.17 -13.19
CA TYR A 221 -20.99 9.17 -14.08
C TYR A 221 -19.93 8.32 -13.38
N SER A 222 -19.62 8.63 -12.13
CA SER A 222 -18.62 7.91 -11.33
C SER A 222 -19.18 6.60 -10.79
N ARG A 223 -18.28 5.70 -10.41
CA ARG A 223 -18.60 4.43 -9.73
C ARG A 223 -17.99 4.41 -8.35
N THR A 224 -18.70 3.85 -7.38
CA THR A 224 -18.22 3.65 -6.02
C THR A 224 -18.44 2.21 -5.61
N VAL A 225 -17.39 1.56 -5.09
CA VAL A 225 -17.43 0.19 -4.54
C VAL A 225 -17.30 0.28 -3.02
N LEU A 226 -18.30 -0.20 -2.29
CA LEU A 226 -18.32 -0.23 -0.82
C LEU A 226 -18.48 -1.66 -0.30
N ASN A 227 -17.97 -1.89 0.88
CA ASN A 227 -18.05 -3.17 1.61
C ASN A 227 -19.36 -3.23 2.43
N GLU A 228 -20.29 -4.08 2.07
CA GLU A 228 -21.54 -4.28 2.84
C GLU A 228 -21.31 -4.97 4.19
N ASP A 229 -20.22 -5.74 4.32
CA ASP A 229 -19.89 -6.42 5.57
C ASP A 229 -19.25 -5.49 6.62
N ASN A 230 -18.94 -4.25 6.25
CA ASN A 230 -18.31 -3.26 7.12
C ASN A 230 -19.24 -2.06 7.35
N GLU A 231 -19.71 -1.93 8.59
CA GLU A 231 -20.71 -0.93 8.98
C GLU A 231 -20.29 0.51 8.65
N GLU A 232 -19.00 0.85 8.83
CA GLU A 232 -18.53 2.21 8.58
C GLU A 232 -18.42 2.53 7.09
N THR A 233 -18.13 1.54 6.24
CA THR A 233 -18.10 1.76 4.79
C THR A 233 -19.50 1.92 4.20
N ILE A 234 -20.45 1.09 4.60
CA ILE A 234 -21.79 1.14 4.01
C ILE A 234 -22.57 2.42 4.39
N LYS A 235 -22.27 3.02 5.55
CA LYS A 235 -22.81 4.34 5.93
C LYS A 235 -22.44 5.45 4.95
N LEU A 236 -21.35 5.27 4.18
CA LEU A 236 -20.93 6.24 3.17
C LEU A 236 -21.76 6.16 1.87
N ALA A 237 -22.67 5.20 1.74
CA ALA A 237 -23.55 5.05 0.56
C ALA A 237 -24.37 6.32 0.28
N ASP A 238 -24.77 7.05 1.31
CA ASP A 238 -25.54 8.30 1.18
C ASP A 238 -24.75 9.43 0.49
N LEU A 239 -23.41 9.34 0.43
CA LEU A 239 -22.56 10.30 -0.28
C LEU A 239 -22.41 9.97 -1.77
N VAL A 240 -22.80 8.78 -2.20
CA VAL A 240 -22.59 8.32 -3.57
C VAL A 240 -23.57 9.01 -4.52
N ARG A 241 -23.05 9.72 -5.52
CA ARG A 241 -23.83 10.41 -6.54
C ARG A 241 -24.01 9.62 -7.84
N GLY A 242 -23.08 8.73 -8.12
CA GLY A 242 -23.06 7.90 -9.32
C GLY A 242 -23.55 6.50 -9.05
N MET A 243 -22.94 5.51 -9.70
CA MET A 243 -23.29 4.12 -9.54
C MET A 243 -22.70 3.57 -8.23
N LEU A 244 -23.56 3.15 -7.33
CA LEU A 244 -23.18 2.38 -6.14
C LEU A 244 -23.07 0.90 -6.51
N LEU A 245 -21.91 0.33 -6.25
CA LEU A 245 -21.61 -1.09 -6.30
C LEU A 245 -21.18 -1.53 -4.91
N THR A 246 -21.55 -2.73 -4.52
CA THR A 246 -21.16 -3.27 -3.22
C THR A 246 -20.46 -4.61 -3.36
N PHE A 247 -19.77 -5.02 -2.31
CA PHE A 247 -19.26 -6.38 -2.22
C PHE A 247 -19.51 -6.97 -0.83
N SER A 248 -19.64 -8.30 -0.77
CA SER A 248 -19.83 -9.04 0.47
C SER A 248 -19.21 -10.44 0.41
N LEU A 249 -18.64 -10.87 1.53
CA LEU A 249 -18.21 -12.25 1.77
C LEU A 249 -19.33 -13.12 2.35
N LYS A 250 -20.44 -12.51 2.81
CA LYS A 250 -21.43 -13.15 3.68
C LYS A 250 -22.76 -13.40 3.01
N HIS A 251 -23.12 -12.60 2.02
CA HIS A 251 -24.44 -12.67 1.37
C HIS A 251 -24.41 -12.07 -0.04
N PRO A 252 -25.39 -12.45 -0.90
CA PRO A 252 -25.59 -11.81 -2.20
C PRO A 252 -25.88 -10.31 -2.04
N VAL A 253 -25.35 -9.50 -2.96
CA VAL A 253 -25.56 -8.04 -3.02
C VAL A 253 -26.56 -7.68 -4.14
N GLN A 254 -27.13 -6.48 -4.11
CA GLN A 254 -28.07 -6.03 -5.13
C GLN A 254 -27.38 -5.77 -6.49
N THR A 255 -26.24 -5.07 -6.46
CA THR A 255 -25.40 -4.80 -7.63
C THR A 255 -23.93 -4.78 -7.18
N GLY A 256 -23.13 -5.69 -7.71
CA GLY A 256 -21.72 -5.81 -7.34
C GLY A 256 -21.24 -7.24 -7.21
N ALA A 257 -20.21 -7.47 -6.42
CA ALA A 257 -19.55 -8.77 -6.32
C ALA A 257 -19.79 -9.43 -4.95
N TYR A 258 -19.92 -10.75 -4.91
CA TYR A 258 -20.09 -11.46 -3.65
C TYR A 258 -19.57 -12.89 -3.74
N LEU A 259 -19.30 -13.48 -2.57
CA LEU A 259 -18.96 -14.89 -2.43
C LEU A 259 -20.28 -15.68 -2.18
N ASN A 260 -20.57 -16.67 -3.03
CA ASN A 260 -21.74 -17.53 -2.81
C ASN A 260 -21.40 -18.71 -1.87
N ASP A 261 -22.42 -19.47 -1.48
CA ASP A 261 -22.28 -20.61 -0.54
C ASP A 261 -21.41 -21.74 -1.11
N ASP A 262 -21.35 -21.88 -2.43
CA ASP A 262 -20.51 -22.86 -3.14
C ASP A 262 -19.05 -22.43 -3.25
N GLY A 263 -18.69 -21.22 -2.77
CA GLY A 263 -17.33 -20.68 -2.83
C GLY A 263 -16.98 -20.00 -4.15
N MET A 264 -17.97 -19.70 -5.01
CA MET A 264 -17.77 -18.95 -6.23
C MET A 264 -17.79 -17.45 -5.96
N LEU A 265 -16.83 -16.71 -6.51
CA LEU A 265 -16.91 -15.26 -6.64
C LEU A 265 -17.87 -14.95 -7.79
N CYS A 266 -18.94 -14.25 -7.46
CA CYS A 266 -20.03 -13.91 -8.38
C CYS A 266 -20.13 -12.40 -8.55
N TYR A 267 -20.65 -11.96 -9.69
CA TYR A 267 -21.11 -10.58 -9.89
C TYR A 267 -22.57 -10.56 -10.26
N THR A 268 -23.34 -9.69 -9.63
CA THR A 268 -24.76 -9.50 -9.93
C THR A 268 -25.06 -8.08 -10.39
N GLU A 269 -25.91 -7.98 -11.40
CA GLU A 269 -26.42 -6.72 -11.95
C GLU A 269 -27.80 -6.95 -12.58
N LYS A 270 -28.77 -6.07 -12.25
CA LYS A 270 -30.13 -6.14 -12.82
C LYS A 270 -30.78 -7.52 -12.68
N GLY A 271 -30.54 -8.18 -11.54
CA GLY A 271 -31.10 -9.50 -11.24
C GLY A 271 -30.46 -10.67 -12.00
N ARG A 272 -29.35 -10.44 -12.70
CA ARG A 272 -28.56 -11.49 -13.35
C ARG A 272 -27.26 -11.68 -12.60
N THR A 273 -26.98 -12.93 -12.23
CA THR A 273 -25.74 -13.31 -11.57
C THR A 273 -24.83 -14.03 -12.57
N THR A 274 -23.55 -13.68 -12.52
CA THR A 274 -22.50 -14.32 -13.30
C THR A 274 -21.46 -14.90 -12.33
N GLU A 275 -21.21 -16.19 -12.40
CA GLU A 275 -20.12 -16.85 -11.69
C GLU A 275 -18.79 -16.61 -12.43
N ILE A 276 -17.72 -16.34 -11.67
CA ILE A 276 -16.45 -15.88 -12.24
C ILE A 276 -15.34 -16.90 -11.96
N VAL A 277 -15.02 -17.13 -10.69
CA VAL A 277 -13.91 -17.99 -10.27
C VAL A 277 -14.18 -18.55 -8.87
N HIS A 278 -13.80 -19.80 -8.62
CA HIS A 278 -13.88 -20.36 -7.28
C HIS A 278 -12.77 -19.80 -6.37
N LYS A 279 -13.08 -19.56 -5.09
CA LYS A 279 -12.14 -19.01 -4.12
C LYS A 279 -10.84 -19.83 -3.98
N ASP A 280 -10.93 -21.15 -4.17
CA ASP A 280 -9.77 -22.05 -4.05
C ASP A 280 -8.85 -22.00 -5.30
N ASP A 281 -9.31 -21.41 -6.40
CA ASP A 281 -8.52 -21.12 -7.59
C ASP A 281 -7.69 -19.83 -7.44
N ILE A 282 -7.95 -19.04 -6.40
CA ILE A 282 -7.18 -17.82 -6.09
C ILE A 282 -5.84 -18.22 -5.50
N ARG A 283 -4.77 -17.82 -6.19
CA ARG A 283 -3.40 -18.23 -5.81
C ARG A 283 -2.92 -17.65 -4.49
N ILE A 284 -3.32 -16.42 -4.14
CA ILE A 284 -2.94 -15.77 -2.88
C ILE A 284 -3.88 -16.24 -1.75
N PRO A 285 -3.32 -16.70 -0.62
CA PRO A 285 -4.12 -17.31 0.45
C PRO A 285 -4.92 -16.28 1.26
N GLY A 286 -5.99 -16.77 1.92
CA GLY A 286 -6.74 -16.06 2.95
C GLY A 286 -8.03 -15.40 2.46
N ILE A 287 -9.06 -15.48 3.31
CA ILE A 287 -10.40 -14.94 3.01
C ILE A 287 -10.41 -13.43 2.78
N HIS A 288 -9.49 -12.69 3.42
CA HIS A 288 -9.31 -11.27 3.18
C HIS A 288 -8.86 -10.97 1.74
N ASN A 289 -8.14 -11.89 1.08
CA ASN A 289 -7.80 -11.75 -0.33
C ASN A 289 -9.00 -12.02 -1.24
N VAL A 290 -9.91 -12.91 -0.85
CA VAL A 290 -11.20 -13.06 -1.54
C VAL A 290 -11.97 -11.72 -1.52
N ALA A 291 -12.02 -11.02 -0.37
CA ALA A 291 -12.61 -9.69 -0.27
C ALA A 291 -11.91 -8.65 -1.19
N ASN A 292 -10.58 -8.69 -1.28
CA ASN A 292 -9.82 -7.84 -2.18
C ASN A 292 -10.15 -8.13 -3.65
N TYR A 293 -10.34 -9.41 -4.03
CA TYR A 293 -10.79 -9.80 -5.38
C TYR A 293 -12.21 -9.33 -5.66
N LEU A 294 -13.15 -9.50 -4.73
CA LEU A 294 -14.52 -9.00 -4.89
C LEU A 294 -14.54 -7.49 -5.11
N THR A 295 -13.74 -6.75 -4.33
CA THR A 295 -13.58 -5.30 -4.50
C THR A 295 -13.04 -4.95 -5.88
N ALA A 296 -11.97 -5.63 -6.33
CA ALA A 296 -11.35 -5.38 -7.62
C ALA A 296 -12.29 -5.76 -8.78
N ILE A 297 -12.98 -6.89 -8.71
CA ILE A 297 -13.98 -7.33 -9.70
C ILE A 297 -15.09 -6.28 -9.85
N ALA A 298 -15.66 -5.82 -8.73
CA ALA A 298 -16.69 -4.78 -8.75
C ALA A 298 -16.18 -3.48 -9.39
N ALA A 299 -14.94 -3.09 -9.12
CA ALA A 299 -14.34 -1.87 -9.66
C ALA A 299 -14.13 -1.93 -11.18
N VAL A 300 -13.71 -3.09 -11.73
CA VAL A 300 -13.35 -3.23 -13.16
C VAL A 300 -14.49 -3.82 -14.01
N TRP A 301 -15.63 -4.17 -13.41
CA TRP A 301 -16.73 -4.83 -14.12
C TRP A 301 -17.19 -4.06 -15.37
N GLY A 302 -17.37 -4.80 -16.46
CA GLY A 302 -17.74 -4.22 -17.77
C GLY A 302 -16.60 -3.58 -18.55
N GLU A 303 -15.39 -3.49 -17.98
CA GLU A 303 -14.19 -2.97 -18.64
C GLU A 303 -13.08 -4.02 -18.81
N VAL A 304 -13.20 -5.10 -18.05
CA VAL A 304 -12.30 -6.26 -18.09
C VAL A 304 -13.14 -7.52 -18.31
N SER A 305 -12.68 -8.37 -19.19
CA SER A 305 -13.33 -9.65 -19.50
C SER A 305 -13.21 -10.62 -18.30
N ILE A 306 -14.19 -11.52 -18.17
CA ILE A 306 -14.13 -12.59 -17.16
C ILE A 306 -12.86 -13.42 -17.32
N GLN A 307 -12.45 -13.68 -18.57
CA GLN A 307 -11.22 -14.43 -18.86
C GLN A 307 -9.98 -13.76 -18.25
N SER A 308 -9.83 -12.44 -18.38
CA SER A 308 -8.72 -11.68 -17.80
C SER A 308 -8.77 -11.70 -16.27
N ILE A 309 -9.97 -11.59 -15.67
CA ILE A 309 -10.16 -11.70 -14.22
C ILE A 309 -9.70 -13.08 -13.71
N VAL A 310 -10.16 -14.17 -14.35
CA VAL A 310 -9.79 -15.54 -14.00
C VAL A 310 -8.30 -15.79 -14.18
N GLN A 311 -7.71 -15.28 -15.27
CA GLN A 311 -6.27 -15.36 -15.50
C GLN A 311 -5.48 -14.72 -14.34
N VAL A 312 -5.88 -13.53 -13.89
CA VAL A 312 -5.23 -12.85 -12.76
C VAL A 312 -5.44 -13.64 -11.47
N ALA A 313 -6.65 -14.15 -11.21
CA ALA A 313 -6.92 -14.93 -10.01
C ALA A 313 -5.99 -16.14 -9.86
N LYS A 314 -5.77 -16.87 -10.97
CA LYS A 314 -4.94 -18.08 -11.01
C LYS A 314 -3.43 -17.82 -11.01
N ASN A 315 -2.99 -16.65 -11.49
CA ASN A 315 -1.56 -16.38 -11.70
C ASN A 315 -0.97 -15.33 -10.78
N PHE A 316 -1.78 -14.43 -10.20
CA PHE A 316 -1.27 -13.38 -9.33
C PHE A 316 -0.70 -13.96 -8.04
N GLY A 317 0.61 -13.87 -7.87
CA GLY A 317 1.35 -14.42 -6.73
C GLY A 317 1.37 -13.54 -5.48
N GLY A 318 0.68 -12.39 -5.48
CA GLY A 318 0.67 -11.43 -4.37
C GLY A 318 1.43 -10.13 -4.70
N VAL A 319 1.36 -9.20 -3.78
CA VAL A 319 2.14 -7.97 -3.83
C VAL A 319 3.57 -8.29 -3.44
N GLU A 320 4.55 -7.78 -4.17
CA GLU A 320 5.96 -8.02 -3.88
C GLU A 320 6.27 -7.77 -2.40
N HIS A 321 6.95 -8.71 -1.78
CA HIS A 321 7.31 -8.74 -0.36
C HIS A 321 6.16 -8.85 0.65
N ARG A 322 4.89 -9.03 0.22
CA ARG A 322 3.72 -9.19 1.10
C ARG A 322 3.03 -10.52 0.86
N ILE A 323 3.35 -11.53 1.66
CA ILE A 323 2.89 -12.92 1.48
C ILE A 323 2.98 -13.32 0.00
N GLU A 324 4.04 -12.86 -0.65
CA GLU A 324 4.30 -13.06 -2.07
C GLU A 324 4.68 -14.53 -2.29
N PHE A 325 3.91 -15.23 -3.11
CA PHE A 325 4.30 -16.58 -3.53
C PHE A 325 5.54 -16.52 -4.40
N VAL A 326 6.61 -17.20 -3.99
CA VAL A 326 7.87 -17.25 -4.75
C VAL A 326 7.85 -18.44 -5.71
N ARG A 327 7.81 -19.65 -5.18
CA ARG A 327 7.67 -20.90 -5.95
C ARG A 327 7.31 -22.09 -5.07
N GLU A 328 7.01 -23.21 -5.69
CA GLU A 328 6.86 -24.52 -5.04
C GLU A 328 8.01 -25.43 -5.44
N ILE A 329 8.63 -26.09 -4.47
CA ILE A 329 9.75 -27.02 -4.64
C ILE A 329 9.42 -28.29 -3.87
N ASP A 330 9.39 -29.43 -4.54
CA ASP A 330 9.10 -30.75 -3.97
C ASP A 330 7.79 -30.80 -3.14
N GLY A 331 6.81 -29.97 -3.53
CA GLY A 331 5.54 -29.83 -2.85
C GLY A 331 5.58 -28.93 -1.62
N VAL A 332 6.67 -28.20 -1.39
CA VAL A 332 6.81 -27.15 -0.36
C VAL A 332 6.62 -25.77 -1.00
N LYS A 333 5.68 -24.98 -0.47
CA LYS A 333 5.39 -23.64 -0.97
C LYS A 333 6.20 -22.58 -0.22
N TRP A 334 6.85 -21.67 -0.96
CA TRP A 334 7.70 -20.61 -0.41
C TRP A 334 7.06 -19.24 -0.59
N TYR A 335 6.98 -18.47 0.50
CA TYR A 335 6.39 -17.14 0.52
C TYR A 335 7.34 -16.09 1.07
N ASN A 336 7.36 -14.92 0.44
CA ASN A 336 8.13 -13.75 0.84
C ASN A 336 7.21 -12.73 1.51
N ASP A 337 7.33 -12.56 2.82
CA ASP A 337 6.62 -11.54 3.60
C ASP A 337 7.62 -10.59 4.28
N SER A 338 8.68 -10.22 3.57
CA SER A 338 9.76 -9.37 4.09
C SER A 338 9.28 -8.01 4.59
N ILE A 339 8.13 -7.52 4.11
CA ILE A 339 7.49 -6.28 4.58
C ILE A 339 6.91 -6.39 5.99
N ALA A 340 6.74 -7.59 6.54
CA ALA A 340 6.26 -7.81 7.90
C ALA A 340 7.34 -7.46 8.94
N THR A 341 7.63 -6.16 9.06
CA THR A 341 8.68 -5.61 9.92
C THR A 341 8.23 -5.27 11.34
N SER A 342 7.12 -5.86 11.79
CA SER A 342 6.60 -5.73 13.16
C SER A 342 5.82 -6.99 13.56
N PRO A 343 5.71 -7.27 14.87
CA PRO A 343 4.93 -8.39 15.40
C PRO A 343 3.49 -8.44 14.87
N THR A 344 2.78 -7.32 14.86
CA THR A 344 1.38 -7.24 14.39
C THR A 344 1.21 -7.69 12.93
N ARG A 345 2.17 -7.35 12.05
CA ARG A 345 2.13 -7.76 10.64
C ARG A 345 2.38 -9.25 10.48
N VAL A 346 3.31 -9.80 11.25
CA VAL A 346 3.56 -11.26 11.24
C VAL A 346 2.33 -12.02 11.69
N ILE A 347 1.66 -11.59 12.76
CA ILE A 347 0.42 -12.20 13.24
C ILE A 347 -0.64 -12.26 12.12
N ALA A 348 -0.82 -11.15 11.40
CA ALA A 348 -1.73 -11.11 10.26
C ALA A 348 -1.31 -12.09 9.14
N GLY A 349 0.00 -12.19 8.87
CA GLY A 349 0.56 -13.13 7.91
C GLY A 349 0.32 -14.60 8.33
N LEU A 350 0.59 -14.96 9.58
CA LEU A 350 0.36 -16.30 10.11
C LEU A 350 -1.11 -16.73 9.97
N ASN A 351 -2.03 -15.82 10.25
CA ASN A 351 -3.47 -16.07 10.15
C ASN A 351 -4.00 -16.19 8.71
N SER A 352 -3.16 -15.96 7.71
CA SER A 352 -3.53 -16.12 6.30
C SER A 352 -3.46 -17.58 5.82
N PHE A 353 -2.93 -18.47 6.63
CA PHE A 353 -2.75 -19.89 6.29
C PHE A 353 -3.56 -20.79 7.23
N ASN A 354 -4.05 -21.89 6.68
CA ASN A 354 -4.87 -22.87 7.43
C ASN A 354 -4.04 -24.06 7.97
N GLN A 355 -2.71 -23.89 8.06
CA GLN A 355 -1.79 -24.92 8.54
C GLN A 355 -0.64 -24.31 9.33
N LYS A 356 0.09 -25.12 10.11
CA LYS A 356 1.31 -24.67 10.77
C LYS A 356 2.43 -24.43 9.75
N LEU A 357 3.18 -23.34 9.93
CA LEU A 357 4.18 -22.83 9.01
C LEU A 357 5.62 -23.14 9.50
N ILE A 358 6.55 -23.08 8.57
CA ILE A 358 7.98 -22.88 8.82
C ILE A 358 8.26 -21.40 8.61
N VAL A 359 8.67 -20.69 9.67
CA VAL A 359 8.83 -19.24 9.67
C VAL A 359 10.28 -18.86 9.85
N ILE A 360 10.80 -18.04 8.97
CA ILE A 360 12.11 -17.37 9.10
C ILE A 360 11.87 -15.98 9.67
N ALA A 361 12.39 -15.70 10.88
CA ALA A 361 12.14 -14.45 11.60
C ALA A 361 13.40 -13.87 12.25
N GLY A 362 13.34 -12.58 12.57
CA GLY A 362 14.41 -11.82 13.20
C GLY A 362 15.00 -10.70 12.32
N GLY A 363 15.90 -9.92 12.89
CA GLY A 363 16.50 -8.77 12.25
C GLY A 363 16.80 -7.63 13.24
N TYR A 364 16.76 -6.37 12.76
CA TYR A 364 17.05 -5.17 13.52
C TYR A 364 16.00 -4.87 14.60
N ASP A 365 16.45 -4.52 15.80
CA ASP A 365 15.61 -4.21 16.95
C ASP A 365 15.05 -2.78 16.92
N LYS A 366 13.77 -2.65 16.64
CA LYS A 366 13.03 -1.38 16.73
C LYS A 366 12.56 -1.05 18.15
N LYS A 367 12.96 -1.83 19.18
CA LYS A 367 12.50 -1.72 20.56
C LYS A 367 10.98 -1.88 20.70
N ILE A 368 10.36 -2.70 19.85
CA ILE A 368 8.94 -3.08 19.90
C ILE A 368 8.83 -4.38 20.70
N PRO A 369 7.83 -4.53 21.58
CA PRO A 369 7.63 -5.76 22.36
C PRO A 369 7.28 -6.95 21.45
N PHE A 370 7.85 -8.14 21.75
CA PHE A 370 7.60 -9.39 21.00
C PHE A 370 6.59 -10.31 21.69
N GLU A 371 6.18 -10.01 22.91
CA GLU A 371 5.21 -10.81 23.69
C GLU A 371 3.91 -11.06 22.90
N PRO A 372 3.38 -10.13 22.08
CA PRO A 372 2.18 -10.41 21.27
C PRO A 372 2.35 -11.54 20.25
N LEU A 373 3.60 -11.89 19.85
CA LEU A 373 3.87 -13.02 18.96
C LEU A 373 3.73 -14.38 19.64
N ALA A 374 3.83 -14.44 20.96
CA ALA A 374 3.96 -15.68 21.71
C ALA A 374 2.83 -16.67 21.39
N GLU A 375 1.58 -16.26 21.55
CA GLU A 375 0.43 -17.12 21.30
C GLU A 375 0.27 -17.48 19.81
N PRO A 376 0.26 -16.52 18.85
CA PRO A 376 0.13 -16.84 17.43
C PRO A 376 1.23 -17.76 16.89
N VAL A 377 2.48 -17.57 17.32
CA VAL A 377 3.60 -18.42 16.89
C VAL A 377 3.43 -19.84 17.44
N ASN A 378 3.12 -20.02 18.72
CA ASN A 378 2.92 -21.35 19.30
C ASN A 378 1.73 -22.11 18.66
N LYS A 379 0.70 -21.40 18.20
CA LYS A 379 -0.45 -22.01 17.51
C LYS A 379 -0.18 -22.34 16.05
N ASN A 380 0.47 -21.43 15.31
CA ASN A 380 0.51 -21.45 13.84
C ASN A 380 1.89 -21.80 13.26
N VAL A 381 2.92 -22.03 14.08
CA VAL A 381 4.26 -22.32 13.58
C VAL A 381 4.70 -23.71 14.08
N LYS A 382 5.27 -24.53 13.20
CA LYS A 382 5.88 -25.81 13.56
C LYS A 382 7.41 -25.69 13.69
N ILE A 383 8.03 -24.81 12.90
CA ILE A 383 9.47 -24.55 12.97
C ILE A 383 9.69 -23.04 12.87
N LEU A 384 10.38 -22.47 13.86
CA LEU A 384 10.77 -21.08 13.90
C LEU A 384 12.30 -21.00 13.72
N ILE A 385 12.72 -20.42 12.60
CA ILE A 385 14.15 -20.23 12.28
C ILE A 385 14.49 -18.77 12.56
N LEU A 386 15.39 -18.54 13.52
CA LEU A 386 15.71 -17.23 14.03
C LEU A 386 17.10 -16.77 13.59
N LEU A 387 17.19 -15.51 13.15
CA LEU A 387 18.45 -14.85 12.79
C LEU A 387 18.46 -13.36 13.19
N GLY A 388 19.65 -12.76 13.17
CA GLY A 388 19.82 -11.33 13.42
C GLY A 388 19.73 -10.93 14.90
N ALA A 389 19.80 -9.62 15.15
CA ALA A 389 19.97 -9.04 16.48
C ALA A 389 18.82 -9.31 17.46
N THR A 390 17.62 -9.65 16.97
CA THR A 390 16.43 -9.87 17.80
C THR A 390 16.11 -11.35 18.09
N ALA A 391 16.95 -12.28 17.62
CA ALA A 391 16.71 -13.72 17.76
C ALA A 391 16.47 -14.12 19.22
N ASP A 392 17.29 -13.66 20.18
CA ASP A 392 17.16 -13.95 21.61
C ASP A 392 15.82 -13.44 22.19
N LYS A 393 15.40 -12.24 21.78
CA LYS A 393 14.17 -11.60 22.29
C LYS A 393 12.92 -12.32 21.80
N ILE A 394 12.92 -12.70 20.52
CA ILE A 394 11.80 -13.45 19.93
C ILE A 394 11.71 -14.83 20.58
N GLU A 395 12.83 -15.56 20.70
CA GLU A 395 12.84 -16.86 21.35
C GLU A 395 12.35 -16.78 22.78
N LYS A 396 12.84 -15.83 23.57
CA LYS A 396 12.39 -15.61 24.94
C LYS A 396 10.90 -15.38 25.02
N ALA A 397 10.35 -14.45 24.23
CA ALA A 397 8.91 -14.16 24.22
C ALA A 397 8.07 -15.39 23.89
N VAL A 398 8.51 -16.22 22.94
CA VAL A 398 7.77 -17.40 22.48
C VAL A 398 7.87 -18.55 23.50
N THR A 399 9.05 -18.77 24.09
CA THR A 399 9.29 -19.88 25.06
C THR A 399 8.73 -19.60 26.44
N GLU A 400 8.59 -18.33 26.85
CA GLU A 400 7.92 -17.93 28.09
C GLU A 400 6.39 -18.05 28.03
N SER A 401 5.81 -18.32 26.85
CA SER A 401 4.37 -18.54 26.70
C SER A 401 3.92 -19.82 27.38
N PRO A 402 2.78 -19.79 28.11
CA PRO A 402 2.18 -21.03 28.69
C PRO A 402 1.85 -22.09 27.64
N LEU A 403 1.70 -21.69 26.37
CA LEU A 403 1.38 -22.63 25.28
C LEU A 403 2.62 -23.35 24.73
N TYR A 404 3.83 -22.87 25.02
CA TYR A 404 5.06 -23.42 24.45
C TYR A 404 5.29 -24.90 24.74
N PRO A 405 5.10 -25.43 25.97
CA PRO A 405 5.36 -26.84 26.27
C PRO A 405 4.54 -27.83 25.44
N GLU A 406 3.33 -27.43 25.03
CA GLU A 406 2.40 -28.28 24.27
C GLU A 406 2.34 -27.94 22.77
N SER A 407 3.02 -26.87 22.35
CA SER A 407 2.95 -26.36 20.97
C SER A 407 3.59 -27.29 19.94
N GLY A 408 4.60 -28.08 20.36
CA GLY A 408 5.45 -28.87 19.46
C GLY A 408 6.36 -28.01 18.57
N LEU A 409 6.49 -26.68 18.85
CA LEU A 409 7.31 -25.75 18.12
C LEU A 409 8.79 -26.11 18.25
N LYS A 410 9.47 -26.22 17.10
CA LYS A 410 10.94 -26.36 17.05
C LYS A 410 11.55 -24.99 16.75
N ILE A 411 12.56 -24.59 17.53
CA ILE A 411 13.31 -23.35 17.32
C ILE A 411 14.72 -23.68 16.86
N VAL A 412 15.17 -23.05 15.79
CA VAL A 412 16.50 -23.22 15.21
C VAL A 412 17.15 -21.85 15.05
N ARG A 413 18.41 -21.72 15.42
CA ARG A 413 19.19 -20.49 15.24
C ARG A 413 20.17 -20.62 14.11
N VAL A 414 20.26 -19.60 13.31
CA VAL A 414 21.17 -19.49 12.17
C VAL A 414 21.81 -18.10 12.13
N LYS A 415 22.87 -17.93 11.35
CA LYS A 415 23.61 -16.67 11.26
C LYS A 415 23.21 -15.84 10.06
N THR A 416 22.86 -16.49 8.96
CA THR A 416 22.58 -15.81 7.66
C THR A 416 21.24 -16.24 7.08
N LEU A 417 20.75 -15.47 6.12
CA LEU A 417 19.50 -15.79 5.41
C LEU A 417 19.67 -17.04 4.53
N GLU A 418 20.87 -17.26 3.97
CA GLU A 418 21.24 -18.46 3.23
C GLU A 418 21.10 -19.71 4.10
N GLU A 419 21.70 -19.67 5.32
CA GLU A 419 21.57 -20.77 6.29
C GLU A 419 20.10 -21.00 6.67
N ALA A 420 19.31 -19.92 6.80
CA ALA A 420 17.88 -20.02 7.11
C ALA A 420 17.10 -20.75 6.01
N VAL A 421 17.34 -20.39 4.75
CA VAL A 421 16.67 -21.01 3.59
C VAL A 421 17.06 -22.47 3.46
N LEU A 422 18.36 -22.81 3.55
CA LEU A 422 18.83 -24.18 3.52
C LEU A 422 18.32 -25.04 4.70
N THR A 423 18.24 -24.44 5.89
CA THR A 423 17.67 -25.11 7.07
C THR A 423 16.18 -25.38 6.89
N ALA A 424 15.43 -24.40 6.38
CA ALA A 424 14.02 -24.57 6.07
C ALA A 424 13.80 -25.67 5.04
N GLN A 425 14.58 -25.70 3.94
CA GLN A 425 14.53 -26.75 2.91
C GLN A 425 14.77 -28.14 3.51
N LYS A 426 15.81 -28.27 4.33
CA LYS A 426 16.17 -29.56 4.95
C LYS A 426 15.11 -30.09 5.93
N MET A 427 14.37 -29.19 6.58
CA MET A 427 13.40 -29.54 7.61
C MET A 427 11.96 -29.57 7.11
N ALA A 428 11.70 -29.06 5.93
CA ALA A 428 10.37 -29.03 5.32
C ALA A 428 10.00 -30.42 4.76
N GLU A 429 8.72 -30.74 4.84
CA GLU A 429 8.10 -31.93 4.28
C GLU A 429 7.09 -31.54 3.19
N LYS A 430 6.78 -32.44 2.29
CA LYS A 430 5.78 -32.20 1.24
C LYS A 430 4.45 -31.74 1.84
N GLY A 431 3.93 -30.64 1.32
CA GLY A 431 2.72 -29.97 1.81
C GLY A 431 3.00 -28.80 2.74
N ASP A 432 4.26 -28.61 3.17
CA ASP A 432 4.62 -27.48 4.04
C ASP A 432 4.60 -26.13 3.31
N VAL A 433 4.49 -25.11 4.14
CA VAL A 433 4.65 -23.71 3.74
C VAL A 433 5.81 -23.09 4.52
N VAL A 434 6.79 -22.56 3.79
CA VAL A 434 7.90 -21.76 4.33
C VAL A 434 7.63 -20.29 4.04
N THR A 435 7.79 -19.43 5.06
CA THR A 435 7.64 -17.97 4.88
C THR A 435 8.78 -17.20 5.54
N LEU A 436 9.31 -16.20 4.80
CA LEU A 436 10.13 -15.15 5.39
C LEU A 436 9.17 -14.12 5.98
N SER A 437 8.96 -14.11 7.30
CA SER A 437 8.08 -13.16 8.01
C SER A 437 8.80 -12.63 9.26
N PRO A 438 9.64 -11.59 9.10
CA PRO A 438 10.74 -11.28 10.01
C PRO A 438 10.34 -10.72 11.37
N ALA A 439 9.18 -10.09 11.54
CA ALA A 439 8.77 -9.30 12.71
C ALA A 439 9.66 -8.08 13.02
N CYS A 440 10.73 -7.87 12.25
CA CYS A 440 11.81 -6.91 12.49
C CYS A 440 12.15 -6.12 11.23
N ALA A 441 12.71 -4.91 11.41
CA ALA A 441 13.37 -4.22 10.30
C ALA A 441 14.59 -5.04 9.82
N SER A 442 15.19 -4.58 8.73
CA SER A 442 16.29 -5.30 8.07
C SER A 442 17.66 -4.64 8.26
N PHE A 443 17.72 -3.50 8.93
CA PHE A 443 18.88 -2.59 8.96
C PHE A 443 20.15 -3.16 9.59
N ASP A 444 20.08 -4.32 10.22
CA ASP A 444 21.25 -5.06 10.73
C ASP A 444 22.02 -5.81 9.63
N LEU A 445 21.32 -6.26 8.56
CA LEU A 445 21.90 -7.06 7.49
C LEU A 445 21.62 -6.52 6.08
N TYR A 446 20.63 -5.64 5.93
CA TYR A 446 20.16 -5.11 4.63
C TYR A 446 19.79 -3.64 4.73
N PRO A 447 19.94 -2.84 3.67
CA PRO A 447 19.58 -1.43 3.67
C PRO A 447 18.07 -1.19 3.82
N ASN A 448 17.25 -2.13 3.41
CA ASN A 448 15.78 -2.08 3.51
C ASN A 448 15.15 -3.47 3.39
N PHE A 449 13.85 -3.57 3.64
CA PHE A 449 13.13 -4.84 3.58
C PHE A 449 13.02 -5.39 2.14
N GLU A 450 13.04 -4.52 1.13
CA GLU A 450 13.01 -4.91 -0.28
C GLU A 450 14.28 -5.66 -0.67
N ALA A 451 15.45 -5.17 -0.24
CA ALA A 451 16.72 -5.86 -0.49
C ALA A 451 16.76 -7.24 0.18
N ARG A 452 16.26 -7.36 1.43
CA ARG A 452 16.11 -8.64 2.13
C ARG A 452 15.16 -9.58 1.38
N GLY A 453 14.01 -9.09 0.95
CA GLY A 453 13.02 -9.86 0.22
C GLY A 453 13.51 -10.33 -1.14
N ARG A 454 14.22 -9.48 -1.90
CA ARG A 454 14.86 -9.88 -3.17
C ARG A 454 15.95 -10.93 -2.96
N HIS A 455 16.75 -10.81 -1.90
CA HIS A 455 17.75 -11.81 -1.57
C HIS A 455 17.11 -13.16 -1.23
N PHE A 456 16.07 -13.18 -0.42
CA PHE A 456 15.30 -14.39 -0.12
C PHE A 456 14.74 -15.04 -1.40
N LYS A 457 14.12 -14.25 -2.30
CA LYS A 457 13.59 -14.76 -3.57
C LYS A 457 14.70 -15.40 -4.43
N ARG A 458 15.88 -14.77 -4.49
CA ARG A 458 17.03 -15.31 -5.22
C ARG A 458 17.44 -16.66 -4.62
N LEU A 459 17.66 -16.75 -3.32
CA LEU A 459 18.05 -17.96 -2.62
C LEU A 459 17.05 -19.10 -2.85
N VAL A 460 15.74 -18.80 -2.73
CA VAL A 460 14.69 -19.79 -2.99
C VAL A 460 14.67 -20.24 -4.46
N ASN A 461 15.00 -19.35 -5.41
CA ASN A 461 15.04 -19.71 -6.82
C ASN A 461 16.29 -20.53 -7.21
N GLU A 462 17.34 -20.49 -6.40
CA GLU A 462 18.58 -21.25 -6.55
C GLU A 462 18.51 -22.65 -5.91
N LEU A 463 17.48 -22.95 -5.08
CA LEU A 463 17.22 -24.30 -4.55
C LEU A 463 16.76 -25.25 -5.67
#